data_4b10e5d1ed132c5ca7df36a4f55d84b4
#
_entry.id   4b10e5d1ed132c5ca7df36a4f55d84b4
#
_cell.length_a   1.000
_cell.length_b   1.000
_cell.length_c   1.000
_cell.angle_alpha   90.00
_cell.angle_beta   90.00
_cell.angle_gamma   90.00
#
_symmetry.space_group_name_H-M   'P 1'
#
loop_
_entity.id
_entity.type
_entity.pdbx_description
1 polymer ?
#
loop_
_entity_poly.entity_id
_entity_poly.type
_entity_poly.pdbx_seq_one_letter_code
_entity_poly.pdbx_strand_id
1 'polypeptide(L)'
;SRGLGDVYKRQHGTSVMFKPDAEIFEETTVFDYEVLLKRMREQAFLNAGLTIELSDQRDPANPQGEKMCYEGGIRQFIEHIHKTRGLESLSEQVIYFTGSKGDNAVEIAMQYNDSYNELILSFANNVHTIDGGMHELGFRNALTKTLNEYGKRFGLLKDDSKLMGEDVREGLTAIISVKLTDCQFESQTKVKLGNPEIKPFVESIVSEKLMNYLEENPAVARAIFDKSLAAQ
;
A
#
# COMPACT_ATOMS: atom_id res chain seq x y z
N SER A 1 -10.27 -42.97 6.90
CA SER A 1 -11.00 -41.91 6.17
C SER A 1 -11.62 -40.89 7.13
N ARG A 2 -10.82 -40.24 7.98
CA ARG A 2 -11.26 -39.22 8.93
C ARG A 2 -10.60 -37.84 8.71
N GLY A 3 -10.23 -37.48 7.53
CA GLY A 3 -9.43 -36.27 7.32
C GLY A 3 -10.00 -35.18 6.41
N LEU A 4 -10.91 -35.50 5.50
CA LEU A 4 -11.40 -34.55 4.49
C LEU A 4 -12.69 -33.82 4.89
N GLY A 5 -13.51 -34.41 5.77
CA GLY A 5 -14.79 -33.80 6.19
C GLY A 5 -14.64 -32.61 7.15
N ASP A 6 -13.58 -32.55 7.95
CA ASP A 6 -13.39 -31.48 8.94
C ASP A 6 -12.75 -30.22 8.39
N VAL A 7 -12.03 -30.30 7.27
CA VAL A 7 -11.41 -29.14 6.60
C VAL A 7 -12.48 -28.29 5.92
N TYR A 8 -13.49 -28.91 5.33
CA TYR A 8 -14.60 -28.19 4.68
C TYR A 8 -15.57 -27.50 5.64
N LYS A 9 -15.68 -27.97 6.87
CA LYS A 9 -16.57 -27.39 7.89
C LYS A 9 -16.07 -26.06 8.48
N ARG A 10 -14.81 -25.67 8.22
CA ARG A 10 -14.21 -24.42 8.70
C ARG A 10 -14.08 -23.33 7.62
N GLN A 11 -14.45 -23.65 6.40
CA GLN A 11 -14.44 -22.67 5.31
C GLN A 11 -15.79 -21.96 5.27
N HIS A 12 -15.75 -20.64 5.29
CA HIS A 12 -16.91 -19.78 5.12
C HIS A 12 -16.53 -18.67 4.13
N GLY A 13 -17.51 -18.23 3.44
CA GLY A 13 -17.34 -17.18 2.44
C GLY A 13 -18.66 -16.49 2.16
N THR A 14 -18.60 -15.40 1.42
CA THR A 14 -19.76 -14.64 1.00
C THR A 14 -19.82 -14.61 -0.53
N SER A 15 -20.99 -14.86 -1.06
CA SER A 15 -21.30 -14.66 -2.48
C SER A 15 -22.31 -13.55 -2.61
N VAL A 16 -22.01 -12.55 -3.45
CA VAL A 16 -22.90 -11.42 -3.72
C VAL A 16 -23.25 -11.43 -5.19
N MET A 17 -24.54 -11.39 -5.48
CA MET A 17 -25.05 -11.27 -6.83
C MET A 17 -26.08 -10.13 -6.90
N PHE A 18 -25.95 -9.27 -7.89
CA PHE A 18 -26.89 -8.17 -8.10
C PHE A 18 -27.00 -7.86 -9.60
N LYS A 19 -28.08 -7.19 -9.96
CA LYS A 19 -28.30 -6.66 -11.29
C LYS A 19 -28.49 -5.15 -11.21
N PRO A 20 -27.73 -4.34 -11.96
CA PRO A 20 -27.91 -2.91 -11.97
C PRO A 20 -29.29 -2.54 -12.54
N ASP A 21 -29.93 -1.57 -11.91
CA ASP A 21 -31.21 -1.03 -12.38
C ASP A 21 -30.95 0.05 -13.44
N ALA A 22 -31.50 -0.17 -14.64
CA ALA A 22 -31.32 0.76 -15.76
C ALA A 22 -32.00 2.13 -15.56
N GLU A 23 -32.96 2.24 -14.64
CA GLU A 23 -33.56 3.53 -14.29
C GLU A 23 -32.65 4.38 -13.42
N ILE A 24 -31.73 3.74 -12.65
CA ILE A 24 -30.76 4.41 -11.79
C ILE A 24 -29.42 4.62 -12.50
N PHE A 25 -28.98 3.61 -13.24
CA PHE A 25 -27.71 3.63 -13.98
C PHE A 25 -27.95 3.98 -15.45
N GLU A 26 -28.18 5.26 -15.72
CA GLU A 26 -28.60 5.77 -17.04
C GLU A 26 -27.50 5.65 -18.10
N GLU A 27 -26.22 5.79 -17.72
CA GLU A 27 -25.11 5.77 -18.67
C GLU A 27 -24.79 4.34 -19.15
N THR A 28 -24.74 3.39 -18.23
CA THR A 28 -24.47 1.97 -18.56
C THR A 28 -24.86 1.04 -17.41
N THR A 29 -25.37 -0.13 -17.77
CA THR A 29 -25.56 -1.27 -16.86
C THR A 29 -24.53 -2.37 -17.09
N VAL A 30 -23.55 -2.14 -17.96
CA VAL A 30 -22.51 -3.11 -18.33
C VAL A 30 -21.27 -2.87 -17.50
N PHE A 31 -20.87 -3.85 -16.69
CA PHE A 31 -19.62 -3.80 -15.94
C PHE A 31 -18.41 -3.99 -16.85
N ASP A 32 -17.36 -3.21 -16.57
CA ASP A 32 -16.04 -3.42 -17.15
C ASP A 32 -15.28 -4.44 -16.31
N TYR A 33 -14.92 -5.58 -16.90
CA TYR A 33 -14.21 -6.67 -16.21
C TYR A 33 -12.85 -6.23 -15.68
N GLU A 34 -12.08 -5.48 -16.47
CA GLU A 34 -10.73 -5.05 -16.07
C GLU A 34 -10.75 -4.07 -14.90
N VAL A 35 -11.74 -3.17 -14.87
CA VAL A 35 -11.93 -2.24 -13.74
C VAL A 35 -12.27 -3.01 -12.47
N LEU A 36 -13.17 -3.99 -12.55
CA LEU A 36 -13.52 -4.83 -11.40
C LEU A 36 -12.34 -5.69 -10.95
N LEU A 37 -11.63 -6.30 -11.89
CA LEU A 37 -10.46 -7.13 -11.61
C LEU A 37 -9.39 -6.34 -10.87
N LYS A 38 -9.08 -5.13 -11.33
CA LYS A 38 -8.13 -4.23 -10.67
C LYS A 38 -8.55 -3.92 -9.22
N ARG A 39 -9.82 -3.61 -9.00
CA ARG A 39 -10.36 -3.33 -7.66
C ARG A 39 -10.33 -4.55 -6.75
N MET A 40 -10.70 -5.72 -7.25
CA MET A 40 -10.66 -6.97 -6.47
C MET A 40 -9.23 -7.37 -6.13
N ARG A 41 -8.29 -7.20 -7.05
CA ARG A 41 -6.87 -7.43 -6.81
C ARG A 41 -6.32 -6.52 -5.72
N GLU A 42 -6.65 -5.24 -5.76
CA GLU A 42 -6.30 -4.26 -4.72
C GLU A 42 -6.81 -4.70 -3.34
N GLN A 43 -8.07 -5.13 -3.25
CA GLN A 43 -8.64 -5.64 -2.00
C GLN A 43 -7.95 -6.91 -1.50
N ALA A 44 -7.56 -7.80 -2.40
CA ALA A 44 -6.82 -9.01 -2.04
C ALA A 44 -5.41 -8.70 -1.52
N PHE A 45 -4.71 -7.73 -2.08
CA PHE A 45 -3.42 -7.25 -1.57
C PHE A 45 -3.53 -6.58 -0.21
N LEU A 46 -4.58 -5.79 0.02
CA LEU A 46 -4.80 -5.09 1.29
C LEU A 46 -5.21 -6.02 2.44
N ASN A 47 -5.63 -7.24 2.14
CA ASN A 47 -6.08 -8.23 3.12
C ASN A 47 -5.36 -9.55 2.89
N ALA A 48 -4.15 -9.67 3.45
CA ALA A 48 -3.31 -10.86 3.30
C ALA A 48 -4.07 -12.15 3.62
N GLY A 49 -3.97 -13.14 2.73
CA GLY A 49 -4.63 -14.44 2.87
C GLY A 49 -6.12 -14.47 2.48
N LEU A 50 -6.74 -13.32 2.18
CA LEU A 50 -8.09 -13.28 1.66
C LEU A 50 -8.12 -13.76 0.21
N THR A 51 -8.97 -14.74 -0.07
CA THR A 51 -9.21 -15.21 -1.44
C THR A 51 -10.41 -14.47 -2.03
N ILE A 52 -10.20 -13.84 -3.18
CA ILE A 52 -11.26 -13.21 -3.98
C ILE A 52 -11.28 -13.90 -5.35
N GLU A 53 -12.46 -14.30 -5.78
CA GLU A 53 -12.69 -14.87 -7.11
C GLU A 53 -13.65 -13.98 -7.89
N LEU A 54 -13.22 -13.55 -9.06
CA LEU A 54 -14.05 -12.81 -10.02
C LEU A 54 -14.27 -13.68 -11.25
N SER A 55 -15.51 -13.83 -11.66
CA SER A 55 -15.88 -14.61 -12.86
C SER A 55 -16.80 -13.79 -13.75
N ASP A 56 -16.45 -13.70 -15.03
CA ASP A 56 -17.28 -13.13 -16.08
C ASP A 56 -17.82 -14.26 -16.98
N GLN A 57 -19.11 -14.48 -16.92
CA GLN A 57 -19.82 -15.52 -17.64
C GLN A 57 -20.77 -14.96 -18.70
N ARG A 58 -20.63 -13.68 -19.05
CA ARG A 58 -21.52 -13.03 -20.04
C ARG A 58 -21.38 -13.63 -21.44
N ASP A 59 -20.19 -14.09 -21.78
CA ASP A 59 -19.94 -14.89 -22.99
C ASP A 59 -19.66 -16.35 -22.62
N PRO A 60 -20.65 -17.25 -22.77
CA PRO A 60 -20.47 -18.66 -22.45
C PRO A 60 -19.41 -19.38 -23.31
N ALA A 61 -19.10 -18.83 -24.48
CA ALA A 61 -18.09 -19.41 -25.37
C ALA A 61 -16.67 -19.04 -24.97
N ASN A 62 -16.52 -17.95 -24.19
CA ASN A 62 -15.22 -17.45 -23.75
C ASN A 62 -15.31 -16.91 -22.31
N PRO A 63 -15.55 -17.78 -21.31
CA PRO A 63 -15.64 -17.36 -19.93
C PRO A 63 -14.29 -16.85 -19.44
N GLN A 64 -14.30 -15.74 -18.69
CA GLN A 64 -13.13 -15.16 -18.04
C GLN A 64 -13.26 -15.28 -16.53
N GLY A 65 -12.15 -15.48 -15.85
CA GLY A 65 -12.15 -15.50 -14.39
C GLY A 65 -10.76 -15.51 -13.83
N GLU A 66 -10.60 -14.95 -12.64
CA GLU A 66 -9.35 -14.94 -11.91
C GLU A 66 -9.61 -15.14 -10.42
N LYS A 67 -8.76 -15.94 -9.79
CA LYS A 67 -8.74 -16.17 -8.36
C LYS A 67 -7.50 -15.53 -7.78
N MET A 68 -7.68 -14.64 -6.81
CA MET A 68 -6.63 -13.83 -6.21
C MET A 68 -6.51 -14.12 -4.73
N CYS A 69 -5.28 -14.44 -4.29
CA CYS A 69 -4.93 -14.59 -2.88
C CYS A 69 -3.46 -14.25 -2.71
N TYR A 70 -3.14 -13.30 -1.85
CA TYR A 70 -1.78 -12.80 -1.64
C TYR A 70 -1.39 -12.88 -0.17
N GLU A 71 -0.64 -13.92 0.20
CA GLU A 71 -0.17 -14.13 1.57
C GLU A 71 0.81 -13.05 2.05
N GLY A 72 1.58 -12.47 1.14
CA GLY A 72 2.49 -11.36 1.42
C GLY A 72 1.81 -9.99 1.52
N GLY A 73 0.51 -9.88 1.25
CA GLY A 73 -0.25 -8.65 1.40
C GLY A 73 0.32 -7.48 0.60
N ILE A 74 0.49 -6.34 1.25
CA ILE A 74 0.97 -5.12 0.58
C ILE A 74 2.42 -5.20 0.10
N ARG A 75 3.24 -6.11 0.62
CA ARG A 75 4.58 -6.41 0.06
C ARG A 75 4.47 -6.94 -1.36
N GLN A 76 3.60 -7.92 -1.58
CA GLN A 76 3.33 -8.45 -2.92
C GLN A 76 2.68 -7.41 -3.84
N PHE A 77 1.94 -6.46 -3.28
CA PHE A 77 1.40 -5.33 -4.02
C PHE A 77 2.51 -4.45 -4.61
N ILE A 78 3.53 -4.12 -3.83
CA ILE A 78 4.73 -3.42 -4.34
C ILE A 78 5.39 -4.20 -5.48
N GLU A 79 5.64 -5.50 -5.28
CA GLU A 79 6.24 -6.37 -6.29
C GLU A 79 5.40 -6.42 -7.58
N HIS A 80 4.09 -6.51 -7.44
CA HIS A 80 3.15 -6.47 -8.57
C HIS A 80 3.23 -5.15 -9.34
N ILE A 81 3.27 -4.01 -8.64
CA ILE A 81 3.42 -2.68 -9.25
C ILE A 81 4.74 -2.60 -10.04
N HIS A 82 5.85 -3.01 -9.43
CA HIS A 82 7.16 -2.97 -10.10
C HIS A 82 7.18 -3.86 -11.34
N LYS A 83 6.67 -5.08 -11.24
CA LYS A 83 6.58 -6.01 -12.38
C LYS A 83 5.70 -5.45 -13.50
N THR A 84 4.53 -4.93 -13.17
CA THR A 84 3.57 -4.41 -14.15
C THR A 84 4.09 -3.17 -14.88
N ARG A 85 4.86 -2.34 -14.18
CA ARG A 85 5.44 -1.11 -14.72
C ARG A 85 6.85 -1.28 -15.29
N GLY A 86 7.45 -2.47 -15.18
CA GLY A 86 8.81 -2.73 -15.65
C GLY A 86 9.87 -1.95 -14.88
N LEU A 87 9.67 -1.77 -13.57
CA LEU A 87 10.60 -1.06 -12.69
C LEU A 87 11.58 -2.03 -12.04
N GLU A 88 12.86 -1.66 -11.98
CA GLU A 88 13.88 -2.42 -11.28
C GLU A 88 14.06 -1.91 -9.85
N SER A 89 13.93 -2.82 -8.89
CA SER A 89 14.10 -2.50 -7.47
C SER A 89 15.56 -2.31 -7.11
N LEU A 90 15.87 -1.33 -6.27
CA LEU A 90 17.24 -1.07 -5.78
C LEU A 90 17.66 -2.01 -4.64
N SER A 91 16.73 -2.80 -4.10
CA SER A 91 16.97 -3.81 -3.07
C SER A 91 16.11 -5.04 -3.34
N GLU A 92 16.57 -6.21 -2.87
CA GLU A 92 15.83 -7.45 -3.07
C GLU A 92 14.54 -7.51 -2.27
N GLN A 93 14.54 -6.94 -1.07
CA GLN A 93 13.40 -7.02 -0.17
C GLN A 93 12.64 -5.70 -0.10
N VAL A 94 11.31 -5.81 -0.05
CA VAL A 94 10.42 -4.71 0.28
C VAL A 94 10.58 -4.37 1.77
N ILE A 95 10.76 -3.11 2.09
CA ILE A 95 10.74 -2.62 3.47
C ILE A 95 9.29 -2.68 3.95
N TYR A 96 9.05 -3.42 5.03
CA TYR A 96 7.72 -3.62 5.58
C TYR A 96 7.74 -3.52 7.10
N PHE A 97 6.82 -2.76 7.64
CA PHE A 97 6.59 -2.69 9.08
C PHE A 97 5.14 -2.33 9.42
N THR A 98 4.77 -2.65 10.63
CA THR A 98 3.44 -2.42 11.18
C THR A 98 3.52 -1.72 12.51
N GLY A 99 2.41 -1.12 12.91
CA GLY A 99 2.25 -0.57 14.24
C GLY A 99 0.78 -0.50 14.63
N SER A 100 0.53 -0.45 15.93
CA SER A 100 -0.82 -0.33 16.47
C SER A 100 -0.85 0.57 17.71
N LYS A 101 -2.00 1.21 17.92
CA LYS A 101 -2.30 2.00 19.12
C LYS A 101 -3.78 1.87 19.42
N GLY A 102 -4.12 1.19 20.52
CA GLY A 102 -5.50 0.79 20.77
C GLY A 102 -6.00 -0.12 19.65
N ASP A 103 -7.16 0.21 19.11
CA ASP A 103 -7.79 -0.53 18.00
C ASP A 103 -7.36 -0.01 16.62
N ASN A 104 -6.50 1.01 16.56
CA ASN A 104 -5.98 1.55 15.32
C ASN A 104 -4.68 0.84 14.94
N ALA A 105 -4.54 0.53 13.66
CA ALA A 105 -3.37 -0.14 13.11
C ALA A 105 -2.91 0.50 11.81
N VAL A 106 -1.61 0.40 11.53
CA VAL A 106 -1.01 0.82 10.27
C VAL A 106 -0.09 -0.28 9.73
N GLU A 107 -0.14 -0.49 8.44
CA GLU A 107 0.84 -1.27 7.68
C GLU A 107 1.48 -0.35 6.64
N ILE A 108 2.79 -0.46 6.50
CA ILE A 108 3.55 0.28 5.50
C ILE A 108 4.48 -0.68 4.78
N ALA A 109 4.43 -0.64 3.45
CA ALA A 109 5.39 -1.29 2.57
C ALA A 109 6.01 -0.24 1.66
N MET A 110 7.32 -0.28 1.46
CA MET A 110 8.02 0.65 0.59
C MET A 110 9.24 0.01 -0.05
N GLN A 111 9.57 0.44 -1.25
CA GLN A 111 10.77 0.02 -1.97
C GLN A 111 11.15 1.08 -2.98
N TYR A 112 12.45 1.34 -3.11
CA TYR A 112 12.99 2.23 -4.14
C TYR A 112 13.27 1.46 -5.43
N ASN A 113 13.12 2.15 -6.55
CA ASN A 113 13.33 1.62 -7.88
C ASN A 113 14.15 2.60 -8.74
N ASP A 114 14.45 2.19 -9.96
CA ASP A 114 15.27 2.92 -10.91
C ASP A 114 14.58 4.12 -11.59
N SER A 115 13.29 4.33 -11.35
CA SER A 115 12.54 5.45 -11.93
C SER A 115 12.82 6.78 -11.23
N TYR A 116 12.32 7.86 -11.81
CA TYR A 116 12.40 9.23 -11.26
C TYR A 116 11.09 9.67 -10.59
N ASN A 117 10.04 8.89 -10.70
CA ASN A 117 8.72 9.22 -10.18
C ASN A 117 8.48 8.61 -8.81
N GLU A 118 7.72 9.31 -7.98
CA GLU A 118 7.14 8.74 -6.77
C GLU A 118 5.78 8.10 -7.07
N LEU A 119 5.48 7.01 -6.37
CA LEU A 119 4.16 6.42 -6.33
C LEU A 119 3.83 6.06 -4.89
N ILE A 120 2.95 6.82 -4.27
CA ILE A 120 2.46 6.56 -2.93
C ILE A 120 0.97 6.28 -3.01
N LEU A 121 0.57 5.09 -2.59
CA LEU A 121 -0.82 4.68 -2.50
C LEU A 121 -1.21 4.62 -1.03
N SER A 122 -2.22 5.40 -0.64
CA SER A 122 -2.72 5.43 0.72
C SER A 122 -4.16 4.92 0.81
N PHE A 123 -4.42 4.17 1.89
CA PHE A 123 -5.70 3.51 2.14
C PHE A 123 -6.14 3.74 3.58
N ALA A 124 -7.43 3.90 3.78
CA ALA A 124 -8.07 3.95 5.09
C ALA A 124 -9.27 3.00 5.10
N ASN A 125 -9.26 2.00 5.98
CA ASN A 125 -10.27 0.93 6.03
C ASN A 125 -10.55 0.33 4.65
N ASN A 126 -9.48 -0.01 3.91
CA ASN A 126 -9.49 -0.58 2.56
C ASN A 126 -10.05 0.34 1.46
N VAL A 127 -10.27 1.61 1.76
CA VAL A 127 -10.68 2.63 0.78
C VAL A 127 -9.45 3.36 0.28
N HIS A 128 -9.27 3.44 -1.03
CA HIS A 128 -8.18 4.19 -1.64
C HIS A 128 -8.41 5.70 -1.47
N THR A 129 -7.58 6.33 -0.64
CA THR A 129 -7.59 7.77 -0.41
C THR A 129 -6.75 8.47 -1.48
N ILE A 130 -7.33 8.70 -2.65
CA ILE A 130 -6.62 9.20 -3.84
C ILE A 130 -5.95 10.56 -3.58
N ASP A 131 -6.58 11.41 -2.79
CA ASP A 131 -6.08 12.74 -2.40
C ASP A 131 -5.24 12.69 -1.11
N GLY A 132 -4.87 11.49 -0.65
CA GLY A 132 -4.04 11.30 0.54
C GLY A 132 -4.80 11.55 1.84
N GLY A 133 -4.19 12.32 2.72
CA GLY A 133 -4.73 12.66 4.04
C GLY A 133 -3.67 12.60 5.12
N MET A 134 -4.11 12.57 6.38
CA MET A 134 -3.23 12.67 7.55
C MET A 134 -2.26 11.49 7.68
N HIS A 135 -2.64 10.29 7.27
CA HIS A 135 -1.76 9.11 7.29
C HIS A 135 -0.62 9.24 6.27
N GLU A 136 -0.92 9.68 5.04
CA GLU A 136 0.09 9.91 4.02
C GLU A 136 1.00 11.09 4.38
N LEU A 137 0.44 12.17 4.91
CA LEU A 137 1.22 13.33 5.36
C LEU A 137 2.18 12.93 6.47
N GLY A 138 1.73 12.14 7.44
CA GLY A 138 2.58 11.59 8.50
C GLY A 138 3.74 10.75 7.95
N PHE A 139 3.46 9.88 7.00
CA PHE A 139 4.48 9.08 6.32
C PHE A 139 5.52 9.97 5.60
N ARG A 140 5.08 10.92 4.78
CA ARG A 140 5.97 11.83 4.03
C ARG A 140 6.89 12.63 4.95
N ASN A 141 6.35 13.18 6.02
CA ASN A 141 7.13 13.96 7.00
C ASN A 141 8.15 13.08 7.72
N ALA A 142 7.71 11.94 8.24
CA ALA A 142 8.59 11.04 8.99
C ALA A 142 9.68 10.41 8.13
N LEU A 143 9.38 10.08 6.86
CA LEU A 143 10.36 9.58 5.91
C LEU A 143 11.50 10.56 5.73
N THR A 144 11.18 11.81 5.41
CA THR A 144 12.17 12.87 5.19
C THR A 144 13.00 13.12 6.45
N LYS A 145 12.34 13.23 7.60
CA LYS A 145 13.00 13.46 8.89
C LYS A 145 13.95 12.30 9.24
N THR A 146 13.46 11.07 9.15
CA THR A 146 14.23 9.87 9.53
C THR A 146 15.47 9.69 8.64
N LEU A 147 15.33 9.88 7.32
CA LEU A 147 16.47 9.80 6.41
C LEU A 147 17.51 10.89 6.70
N ASN A 148 17.11 12.12 6.95
CA ASN A 148 18.04 13.18 7.34
C ASN A 148 18.75 12.86 8.67
N GLU A 149 18.03 12.38 9.67
CA GLU A 149 18.62 11.98 10.97
C GLU A 149 19.62 10.84 10.81
N TYR A 150 19.23 9.79 10.08
CA TYR A 150 20.12 8.66 9.79
C TYR A 150 21.38 9.10 9.03
N GLY A 151 21.21 9.90 7.98
CA GLY A 151 22.30 10.35 7.14
C GLY A 151 23.34 11.17 7.91
N LYS A 152 22.91 12.04 8.81
CA LYS A 152 23.80 12.82 9.69
C LYS A 152 24.48 11.92 10.71
N ARG A 153 23.73 11.06 11.38
CA ARG A 153 24.24 10.15 12.40
C ARG A 153 25.29 9.18 11.89
N PHE A 154 25.12 8.67 10.68
CA PHE A 154 26.02 7.68 10.07
C PHE A 154 26.99 8.26 9.03
N GLY A 155 27.07 9.60 8.93
CA GLY A 155 28.04 10.28 8.08
C GLY A 155 27.76 10.20 6.57
N LEU A 156 26.51 9.90 6.17
CA LEU A 156 26.07 9.91 4.78
C LEU A 156 25.68 11.32 4.29
N LEU A 157 25.35 12.21 5.20
CA LEU A 157 25.08 13.61 4.98
C LEU A 157 26.04 14.47 5.81
N LYS A 158 26.48 15.59 5.26
CA LYS A 158 27.21 16.61 6.00
C LYS A 158 26.27 17.32 6.98
N ASP A 159 26.80 17.88 8.07
CA ASP A 159 26.00 18.52 9.11
C ASP A 159 25.16 19.70 8.60
N ASP A 160 25.65 20.41 7.60
CA ASP A 160 25.02 21.55 6.94
C ASP A 160 24.11 21.14 5.76
N SER A 161 24.14 19.86 5.36
CA SER A 161 23.34 19.33 4.24
C SER A 161 21.99 18.80 4.73
N LYS A 162 20.98 18.92 3.87
CA LYS A 162 19.63 18.43 4.13
C LYS A 162 19.00 17.95 2.83
N LEU A 163 18.44 16.73 2.87
CA LEU A 163 17.58 16.22 1.80
C LEU A 163 16.18 16.82 1.94
N MET A 164 15.63 17.26 0.82
CA MET A 164 14.25 17.73 0.73
C MET A 164 13.30 16.54 0.56
N GLY A 165 12.01 16.78 0.80
CA GLY A 165 11.00 15.73 0.67
C GLY A 165 10.95 15.10 -0.73
N GLU A 166 11.09 15.91 -1.77
CA GLU A 166 11.14 15.43 -3.16
C GLU A 166 12.37 14.57 -3.46
N ASP A 167 13.53 14.90 -2.89
CA ASP A 167 14.75 14.11 -3.08
C ASP A 167 14.60 12.69 -2.52
N VAL A 168 14.01 12.57 -1.31
CA VAL A 168 13.84 11.26 -0.65
C VAL A 168 12.69 10.44 -1.22
N ARG A 169 11.80 11.02 -2.02
CA ARG A 169 10.70 10.30 -2.65
C ARG A 169 10.94 9.96 -4.12
N GLU A 170 12.00 10.46 -4.72
CA GLU A 170 12.35 10.09 -6.09
C GLU A 170 12.60 8.57 -6.19
N GLY A 171 11.89 7.92 -7.11
CA GLY A 171 11.96 6.47 -7.29
C GLY A 171 11.34 5.64 -6.15
N LEU A 172 10.53 6.25 -5.30
CA LEU A 172 9.85 5.57 -4.21
C LEU A 172 8.50 4.99 -4.66
N THR A 173 8.28 3.72 -4.39
CA THR A 173 6.96 3.09 -4.37
C THR A 173 6.62 2.76 -2.92
N ALA A 174 5.51 3.28 -2.42
CA ALA A 174 5.06 3.05 -1.05
C ALA A 174 3.56 2.81 -0.98
N ILE A 175 3.15 1.98 -0.04
CA ILE A 175 1.75 1.71 0.29
C ILE A 175 1.58 1.92 1.79
N ILE A 176 0.60 2.76 2.15
CA ILE A 176 0.21 3.04 3.53
C ILE A 176 -1.23 2.59 3.70
N SER A 177 -1.46 1.65 4.59
CA SER A 177 -2.80 1.15 4.90
C SER A 177 -3.08 1.31 6.38
N VAL A 178 -4.05 2.14 6.73
CA VAL A 178 -4.52 2.31 8.10
C VAL A 178 -5.88 1.64 8.29
N LYS A 179 -6.06 1.02 9.45
CA LYS A 179 -7.34 0.47 9.91
C LYS A 179 -7.71 1.19 11.19
N LEU A 180 -8.82 1.91 11.14
CA LEU A 180 -9.28 2.80 12.19
C LEU A 180 -10.68 2.42 12.62
N THR A 181 -10.96 2.57 13.91
CA THR A 181 -12.30 2.36 14.46
C THR A 181 -13.29 3.38 13.88
N ASP A 182 -12.84 4.63 13.72
CA ASP A 182 -13.64 5.73 13.18
C ASP A 182 -12.83 6.54 12.17
N CYS A 183 -13.14 6.34 10.88
CA CYS A 183 -12.54 7.11 9.80
C CYS A 183 -13.31 8.39 9.57
N GLN A 184 -12.64 9.54 9.70
CA GLN A 184 -13.17 10.85 9.35
C GLN A 184 -12.61 11.27 8.00
N PHE A 185 -13.44 11.23 6.98
CA PHE A 185 -13.09 11.68 5.64
C PHE A 185 -13.53 13.12 5.43
N GLU A 186 -12.76 13.90 4.65
CA GLU A 186 -13.10 15.29 4.35
C GLU A 186 -14.37 15.42 3.50
N SER A 187 -14.75 14.36 2.75
CA SER A 187 -15.94 14.35 1.91
C SER A 187 -16.58 12.96 1.80
N GLN A 188 -17.80 12.91 1.29
CA GLN A 188 -18.53 11.65 1.04
C GLN A 188 -17.85 10.76 0.00
N THR A 189 -17.01 11.29 -0.86
CA THR A 189 -16.22 10.53 -1.83
C THR A 189 -15.08 9.73 -1.18
N LYS A 190 -14.76 10.02 0.09
CA LYS A 190 -13.75 9.31 0.90
C LYS A 190 -12.35 9.32 0.29
N VAL A 191 -12.04 10.34 -0.49
CA VAL A 191 -10.77 10.45 -1.19
C VAL A 191 -9.63 10.98 -0.32
N LYS A 192 -9.96 11.57 0.85
CA LYS A 192 -8.97 12.16 1.76
C LYS A 192 -9.32 11.91 3.22
N LEU A 193 -8.37 11.35 3.97
CA LEU A 193 -8.51 11.07 5.40
C LEU A 193 -8.17 12.31 6.22
N GLY A 194 -9.12 12.73 7.07
CA GLY A 194 -9.03 13.94 7.88
C GLY A 194 -8.63 13.76 9.34
N ASN A 195 -8.60 12.54 9.87
CA ASN A 195 -8.29 12.27 11.29
C ASN A 195 -6.95 12.89 11.73
N PRO A 196 -6.92 13.96 12.55
CA PRO A 196 -5.68 14.65 12.90
C PRO A 196 -4.74 13.79 13.77
N GLU A 197 -5.27 12.90 14.60
CA GLU A 197 -4.51 12.00 15.48
C GLU A 197 -3.71 10.95 14.73
N ILE A 198 -4.07 10.66 13.47
CA ILE A 198 -3.40 9.64 12.66
C ILE A 198 -2.03 10.12 12.17
N LYS A 199 -1.86 11.41 11.95
CA LYS A 199 -0.58 11.97 11.52
C LYS A 199 0.55 11.67 12.52
N PRO A 200 0.48 12.07 13.80
CA PRO A 200 1.54 11.77 14.78
C PRO A 200 1.68 10.26 15.05
N PHE A 201 0.60 9.49 14.95
CA PHE A 201 0.64 8.04 15.09
C PHE A 201 1.50 7.41 13.99
N VAL A 202 1.25 7.74 12.74
CA VAL A 202 2.04 7.23 11.60
C VAL A 202 3.48 7.76 11.66
N GLU A 203 3.68 9.03 11.99
CA GLU A 203 5.02 9.61 12.15
C GLU A 203 5.86 8.84 13.18
N SER A 204 5.27 8.50 14.31
CA SER A 204 5.94 7.73 15.37
C SER A 204 6.37 6.33 14.89
N ILE A 205 5.48 5.61 14.24
CA ILE A 205 5.75 4.26 13.73
C ILE A 205 6.82 4.29 12.64
N VAL A 206 6.72 5.19 11.68
CA VAL A 206 7.70 5.33 10.59
C VAL A 206 9.08 5.70 11.16
N SER A 207 9.16 6.69 12.04
CA SER A 207 10.43 7.13 12.61
C SER A 207 11.15 6.01 13.36
N GLU A 208 10.43 5.25 14.18
CA GLU A 208 11.00 4.13 14.94
C GLU A 208 11.39 2.96 14.03
N LYS A 209 10.43 2.45 13.26
CA LYS A 209 10.61 1.21 12.49
C LYS A 209 11.56 1.39 11.31
N LEU A 210 11.49 2.51 10.61
CA LEU A 210 12.39 2.80 9.51
C LEU A 210 13.83 3.01 10.00
N MET A 211 14.04 3.75 11.11
CA MET A 211 15.37 3.93 11.69
C MET A 211 15.99 2.56 12.02
N ASN A 212 15.25 1.71 12.71
CA ASN A 212 15.71 0.36 13.06
C ASN A 212 16.06 -0.46 11.80
N TYR A 213 15.20 -0.41 10.79
CA TYR A 213 15.46 -1.12 9.52
C TYR A 213 16.75 -0.65 8.83
N LEU A 214 16.96 0.66 8.76
CA LEU A 214 18.16 1.23 8.14
C LEU A 214 19.43 0.87 8.89
N GLU A 215 19.39 0.87 10.23
CA GLU A 215 20.51 0.44 11.08
C GLU A 215 20.86 -1.04 10.88
N GLU A 216 19.85 -1.89 10.73
CA GLU A 216 20.02 -3.32 10.49
C GLU A 216 20.42 -3.66 9.04
N ASN A 217 20.13 -2.76 8.09
CA ASN A 217 20.36 -2.96 6.66
C ASN A 217 21.16 -1.79 6.03
N PRO A 218 22.43 -1.62 6.40
CA PRO A 218 23.24 -0.47 5.97
C PRO A 218 23.46 -0.41 4.45
N ALA A 219 23.49 -1.54 3.75
CA ALA A 219 23.61 -1.57 2.29
C ALA A 219 22.36 -1.01 1.60
N VAL A 220 21.18 -1.31 2.12
CA VAL A 220 19.91 -0.75 1.62
C VAL A 220 19.86 0.74 1.91
N ALA A 221 20.25 1.17 3.13
CA ALA A 221 20.35 2.58 3.50
C ALA A 221 21.26 3.34 2.52
N ARG A 222 22.42 2.79 2.20
CA ARG A 222 23.36 3.39 1.25
C ARG A 222 22.74 3.57 -0.12
N ALA A 223 22.06 2.56 -0.64
CA ALA A 223 21.40 2.64 -1.95
C ALA A 223 20.31 3.73 -1.98
N ILE A 224 19.53 3.87 -0.91
CA ILE A 224 18.52 4.93 -0.75
C ILE A 224 19.19 6.32 -0.75
N PHE A 225 20.28 6.48 0.01
CA PHE A 225 21.01 7.75 0.06
C PHE A 225 21.66 8.12 -1.26
N ASP A 226 22.27 7.15 -1.94
CA ASP A 226 22.89 7.40 -3.27
C ASP A 226 21.82 7.86 -4.27
N LYS A 227 20.62 7.27 -4.24
CA LYS A 227 19.48 7.70 -5.05
C LYS A 227 19.01 9.10 -4.69
N SER A 228 18.81 9.39 -3.41
CA SER A 228 18.32 10.69 -2.93
C SER A 228 19.31 11.83 -3.16
N LEU A 229 20.62 11.56 -3.03
CA LEU A 229 21.68 12.53 -3.32
C LEU A 229 21.82 12.81 -4.82
N ALA A 230 21.52 11.81 -5.66
CA ALA A 230 21.52 12.00 -7.12
C ALA A 230 20.31 12.81 -7.61
N ALA A 231 19.24 12.88 -6.81
CA ALA A 231 18.03 13.67 -7.09
C ALA A 231 18.19 15.15 -6.72
N GLN A 232 19.16 15.50 -5.86
CA GLN A 232 19.44 16.84 -5.37
C GLN A 232 20.16 17.71 -6.42
#